data_11ac64632c27ebca57e71bbd293f9c34
#
_entry.id   11ac64632c27ebca57e71bbd293f9c34
#
_cell.length_a   1.000
_cell.length_b   1.000
_cell.length_c   1.000
_cell.angle_alpha   90.00
_cell.angle_beta   90.00
_cell.angle_gamma   90.00
#
_symmetry.space_group_name_H-M   'P 1'
#
loop_
_entity.id
_entity.type
_entity.pdbx_description
1 polymer ?
#
loop_
_entity_poly.entity_id
_entity_poly.type
_entity_poly.pdbx_seq_one_letter_code
_entity_poly.pdbx_strand_id
1 'polypeptide(L)'
;ETRFLLPSAEIYFRRGYIEKTVARLCEIFHLYPELKVSQGRLVMMGTRAGKREGAWKRFICLHLLHKKKISTDILFVSHAGCSVEQQEFISREVLRHVPFQKVIMQRASVSTACSTGIGTFGFAYYRNVNERNL
;
A
#
# COMPACT_ATOMS: atom_id res chain seq x y z
N GLU A 1 5.23 3.08 -10.45
CA GLU A 1 5.22 3.54 -9.05
C GLU A 1 4.68 2.43 -8.14
N THR A 2 5.33 2.23 -6.99
CA THR A 2 4.95 1.17 -6.05
C THR A 2 4.75 1.77 -4.66
N ARG A 3 3.61 1.46 -4.04
CA ARG A 3 3.20 1.91 -2.71
C ARG A 3 2.66 0.75 -1.90
N PHE A 4 2.95 0.73 -0.60
CA PHE A 4 2.46 -0.28 0.34
C PHE A 4 1.83 0.37 1.57
N LEU A 5 0.79 -0.26 2.09
CA LEU A 5 0.21 0.05 3.39
C LEU A 5 0.43 -1.15 4.32
N LEU A 6 1.06 -0.89 5.46
CA LEU A 6 1.35 -1.91 6.45
C LEU A 6 0.19 -2.09 7.42
N PRO A 7 0.01 -3.29 7.98
CA PRO A 7 -1.05 -3.58 8.95
C PRO A 7 -0.80 -2.98 10.32
N SER A 8 0.48 -2.70 10.66
CA SER A 8 0.88 -2.10 11.94
C SER A 8 2.30 -1.56 11.89
N ALA A 9 2.69 -0.79 12.90
CA ALA A 9 4.05 -0.31 13.09
C ALA A 9 4.96 -1.32 13.83
N GLU A 10 4.42 -2.46 14.26
CA GLU A 10 5.14 -3.43 15.10
C GLU A 10 6.41 -3.96 14.44
N ILE A 11 6.38 -4.19 13.14
CA ILE A 11 7.55 -4.71 12.43
C ILE A 11 8.71 -3.73 12.44
N TYR A 12 8.43 -2.42 12.42
CA TYR A 12 9.45 -1.38 12.56
C TYR A 12 10.05 -1.36 13.95
N PHE A 13 9.22 -1.55 14.97
CA PHE A 13 9.70 -1.69 16.34
C PHE A 13 10.60 -2.92 16.50
N ARG A 14 10.16 -4.10 16.03
CA ARG A 14 10.94 -5.34 16.10
C ARG A 14 12.29 -5.25 15.39
N ARG A 15 12.40 -4.42 14.38
CA ARG A 15 13.63 -4.17 13.63
C ARG A 15 14.48 -3.02 14.20
N GLY A 16 14.04 -2.38 15.28
CA GLY A 16 14.76 -1.29 15.93
C GLY A 16 14.71 0.05 15.18
N TYR A 17 13.81 0.21 14.22
CA TYR A 17 13.67 1.49 13.49
C TYR A 17 12.86 2.54 14.26
N ILE A 18 12.01 2.12 15.18
CA ILE A 18 11.22 2.99 16.05
C ILE A 18 11.21 2.46 17.49
N GLU A 19 11.02 3.35 18.44
CA GLU A 19 10.89 2.97 19.85
C GLU A 19 9.53 2.30 20.14
N LYS A 20 9.50 1.49 21.19
CA LYS A 20 8.29 0.79 21.65
C LYS A 20 7.13 1.75 21.91
N THR A 21 7.40 2.90 22.49
CA THR A 21 6.39 3.94 22.78
C THR A 21 5.73 4.44 21.50
N VAL A 22 6.52 4.70 20.45
CA VAL A 22 6.01 5.15 19.15
C VAL A 22 5.15 4.08 18.50
N ALA A 23 5.59 2.81 18.53
CA ALA A 23 4.81 1.69 18.00
C ALA A 23 3.47 1.56 18.72
N ARG A 24 3.46 1.70 20.04
CA ARG A 24 2.24 1.64 20.87
C ARG A 24 1.30 2.80 20.60
N LEU A 25 1.80 4.01 20.38
CA LEU A 25 0.98 5.15 19.96
C LEU A 25 0.34 4.91 18.60
N CYS A 26 1.08 4.37 17.65
CA CYS A 26 0.53 3.98 16.34
C CYS A 26 -0.62 2.97 16.48
N GLU A 27 -0.51 2.02 17.38
CA GLU A 27 -1.55 1.03 17.65
C GLU A 27 -2.80 1.69 18.28
N ILE A 28 -2.63 2.50 19.33
CA ILE A 28 -3.72 3.19 20.04
C ILE A 28 -4.50 4.10 19.10
N PHE A 29 -3.81 4.87 18.26
CA PHE A 29 -4.42 5.80 17.31
C PHE A 29 -4.78 5.16 15.97
N HIS A 30 -4.66 3.83 15.85
CA HIS A 30 -4.92 3.10 14.59
C HIS A 30 -4.19 3.73 13.40
N LEU A 31 -2.87 3.92 13.53
CA LEU A 31 -2.02 4.47 12.49
C LEU A 31 -1.33 3.34 11.72
N TYR A 32 -1.55 3.32 10.42
CA TYR A 32 -0.98 2.33 9.49
C TYR A 32 0.15 2.98 8.69
N PRO A 33 1.39 2.49 8.79
CA PRO A 33 2.52 3.02 8.04
C PRO A 33 2.33 2.82 6.54
N GLU A 34 2.67 3.86 5.79
CA GLU A 34 2.70 3.86 4.33
C GLU A 34 4.13 3.91 3.83
N LEU A 35 4.47 3.00 2.92
CA LEU A 35 5.78 2.90 2.31
C LEU A 35 5.73 3.11 0.81
N LYS A 36 6.85 3.59 0.25
CA LYS A 36 7.12 3.53 -1.18
C LYS A 36 8.44 2.80 -1.43
N VAL A 37 8.57 2.24 -2.63
CA VAL A 37 9.87 1.81 -3.15
C VAL A 37 10.53 3.01 -3.83
N SER A 38 11.73 3.34 -3.36
CA SER A 38 12.56 4.40 -3.94
C SER A 38 14.00 3.89 -4.04
N GLN A 39 14.56 3.89 -5.24
CA GLN A 39 15.91 3.40 -5.50
C GLN A 39 16.21 2.01 -4.90
N GLY A 40 15.25 1.08 -5.04
CA GLY A 40 15.36 -0.29 -4.50
C GLY A 40 15.20 -0.42 -2.99
N ARG A 41 14.85 0.66 -2.27
CA ARG A 41 14.63 0.65 -0.82
C ARG A 41 13.19 0.99 -0.47
N LEU A 42 12.71 0.42 0.64
CA LEU A 42 11.44 0.80 1.25
C LEU A 42 11.63 2.06 2.10
N VAL A 43 10.91 3.12 1.77
CA VAL A 43 10.96 4.41 2.46
C VAL A 43 9.59 4.72 3.04
N MET A 44 9.54 5.07 4.33
CA MET A 44 8.30 5.50 4.98
C MET A 44 7.87 6.86 4.43
N MET A 45 6.60 6.97 4.06
CA MET A 45 6.00 8.19 3.52
C MET A 45 5.07 8.89 4.50
N GLY A 46 4.59 8.18 5.51
CA GLY A 46 3.63 8.68 6.47
C GLY A 46 2.78 7.57 7.05
N THR A 47 1.63 7.94 7.58
CA THR A 47 0.67 7.00 8.18
C THR A 47 -0.74 7.28 7.69
N ARG A 48 -1.60 6.25 7.74
CA ARG A 48 -3.05 6.38 7.53
C ARG A 48 -3.76 6.07 8.83
N ALA A 49 -4.62 6.97 9.29
CA ALA A 49 -5.34 6.84 10.54
C ALA A 49 -6.73 6.26 10.34
N GLY A 50 -7.26 5.59 11.35
CA GLY A 50 -8.64 5.15 11.47
C GLY A 50 -8.81 3.64 11.48
N LYS A 51 -10.06 3.16 11.48
CA LYS A 51 -10.35 1.72 11.37
C LYS A 51 -9.77 1.16 10.08
N ARG A 52 -9.36 -0.11 10.08
CA ARG A 52 -8.66 -0.78 8.97
C ARG A 52 -9.24 -0.49 7.59
N GLU A 53 -10.53 -0.75 7.42
CA GLU A 53 -11.19 -0.52 6.11
C GLU A 53 -11.19 0.96 5.70
N GLY A 54 -11.39 1.86 6.64
CA GLY A 54 -11.34 3.31 6.39
C GLY A 54 -9.94 3.78 5.99
N ALA A 55 -8.89 3.26 6.64
CA ALA A 55 -7.51 3.54 6.29
C ALA A 55 -7.18 2.98 4.89
N TRP A 56 -7.64 1.78 4.57
CA TRP A 56 -7.48 1.17 3.25
C TRP A 56 -8.15 1.99 2.15
N LYS A 57 -9.41 2.41 2.35
CA LYS A 57 -10.13 3.28 1.41
C LYS A 57 -9.39 4.59 1.15
N ARG A 58 -8.90 5.24 2.21
CA ARG A 58 -8.14 6.50 2.09
C ARG A 58 -6.82 6.29 1.34
N PHE A 59 -6.12 5.19 1.62
CA PHE A 59 -4.89 4.85 0.91
C PHE A 59 -5.15 4.63 -0.59
N ILE A 60 -6.16 3.82 -0.93
CA ILE A 60 -6.55 3.55 -2.31
C ILE A 60 -6.95 4.86 -3.02
N CYS A 61 -7.85 5.62 -2.39
CA CYS A 61 -8.33 6.89 -2.93
C CYS A 61 -7.18 7.86 -3.20
N LEU A 62 -6.31 8.09 -2.21
CA LEU A 62 -5.22 9.05 -2.33
C LEU A 62 -4.24 8.70 -3.45
N HIS A 63 -3.95 7.43 -3.64
CA HIS A 63 -2.95 7.01 -4.62
C HIS A 63 -3.51 6.80 -6.02
N LEU A 64 -4.79 6.59 -6.17
CA LEU A 64 -5.40 6.36 -7.47
C LEU A 64 -6.17 7.57 -8.03
N LEU A 65 -6.92 8.30 -7.20
CA LEU A 65 -7.74 9.41 -7.69
C LEU A 65 -6.97 10.65 -8.13
N HIS A 66 -5.87 10.97 -7.45
CA HIS A 66 -5.16 12.24 -7.69
C HIS A 66 -4.07 12.16 -8.76
N LYS A 67 -3.95 11.05 -9.46
CA LYS A 67 -2.88 10.87 -10.44
C LYS A 67 -3.42 10.86 -11.86
N LYS A 68 -3.48 12.04 -12.47
CA LYS A 68 -3.87 12.28 -13.88
C LYS A 68 -3.02 11.54 -14.94
N LYS A 69 -2.03 10.74 -14.50
CA LYS A 69 -1.07 10.07 -15.39
C LYS A 69 -0.93 8.57 -15.09
N ILE A 70 -1.97 7.93 -14.54
CA ILE A 70 -1.98 6.48 -14.35
C ILE A 70 -2.42 5.83 -15.65
N SER A 71 -1.63 4.86 -16.17
CA SER A 71 -2.15 3.96 -17.19
C SER A 71 -3.24 3.08 -16.59
N THR A 72 -4.40 3.04 -17.24
CA THR A 72 -5.55 2.24 -16.80
C THR A 72 -5.54 0.81 -17.34
N ASP A 73 -4.46 0.39 -18.01
CA ASP A 73 -4.39 -0.93 -18.62
C ASP A 73 -4.31 -2.02 -17.54
N ILE A 74 -3.31 -1.93 -16.68
CA ILE A 74 -3.06 -2.96 -15.65
C ILE A 74 -2.68 -2.33 -14.33
N LEU A 75 -3.30 -2.82 -13.26
CA LEU A 75 -2.87 -2.60 -11.88
C LEU A 75 -2.42 -3.93 -11.27
N PHE A 76 -1.23 -3.95 -10.71
CA PHE A 76 -0.77 -5.04 -9.86
C PHE A 76 -1.05 -4.70 -8.41
N VAL A 77 -1.73 -5.60 -7.71
CA VAL A 77 -1.95 -5.54 -6.26
C VAL A 77 -1.17 -6.66 -5.62
N SER A 78 -0.11 -6.32 -4.90
CA SER A 78 0.67 -7.30 -4.12
C SER A 78 0.19 -7.32 -2.68
N HIS A 79 0.01 -8.51 -2.11
CA HIS A 79 -0.42 -8.67 -0.72
C HIS A 79 0.37 -9.75 0.01
N ALA A 80 0.54 -9.56 1.33
CA ALA A 80 1.15 -10.52 2.24
C ALA A 80 0.07 -11.14 3.14
N GLY A 81 -0.53 -12.25 2.70
CA GLY A 81 -1.49 -13.01 3.51
C GLY A 81 -2.85 -12.33 3.72
N CYS A 82 -3.31 -11.47 2.82
CA CYS A 82 -4.69 -10.98 2.84
C CYS A 82 -5.67 -12.13 2.54
N SER A 83 -6.79 -12.18 3.28
CA SER A 83 -7.86 -13.13 3.03
C SER A 83 -8.55 -12.86 1.69
N VAL A 84 -9.34 -13.81 1.20
CA VAL A 84 -10.09 -13.65 -0.06
C VAL A 84 -11.03 -12.45 0.04
N GLU A 85 -11.73 -12.27 1.15
CA GLU A 85 -12.65 -11.15 1.38
C GLU A 85 -11.90 -9.81 1.36
N GLN A 86 -10.69 -9.78 1.91
CA GLN A 86 -9.82 -8.59 1.88
C GLN A 86 -9.36 -8.27 0.46
N GLN A 87 -8.98 -9.28 -0.30
CA GLN A 87 -8.59 -9.11 -1.71
C GLN A 87 -9.75 -8.60 -2.57
N GLU A 88 -10.96 -9.14 -2.37
CA GLU A 88 -12.18 -8.68 -3.04
C GLU A 88 -12.53 -7.24 -2.66
N PHE A 89 -12.39 -6.89 -1.38
CA PHE A 89 -12.58 -5.52 -0.91
C PHE A 89 -11.62 -4.56 -1.61
N ILE A 90 -10.32 -4.88 -1.65
CA ILE A 90 -9.30 -4.05 -2.30
C ILE A 90 -9.63 -3.88 -3.80
N SER A 91 -9.93 -4.98 -4.50
CA SER A 91 -10.26 -4.96 -5.92
C SER A 91 -11.48 -4.10 -6.22
N ARG A 92 -12.54 -4.25 -5.43
CA ARG A 92 -13.77 -3.45 -5.56
C ARG A 92 -13.52 -1.97 -5.33
N GLU A 93 -12.79 -1.61 -4.27
CA GLU A 93 -12.47 -0.20 -3.98
C GLU A 93 -11.57 0.41 -5.05
N VAL A 94 -10.60 -0.32 -5.56
CA VAL A 94 -9.75 0.12 -6.67
C VAL A 94 -10.59 0.45 -7.91
N LEU A 95 -11.45 -0.47 -8.33
CA LEU A 95 -12.27 -0.32 -9.54
C LEU A 95 -13.36 0.76 -9.39
N ARG A 96 -13.74 1.12 -8.18
CA ARG A 96 -14.64 2.27 -7.93
C ARG A 96 -13.97 3.61 -8.27
N HIS A 97 -12.66 3.69 -8.14
CA HIS A 97 -11.92 4.94 -8.33
C HIS A 97 -11.29 5.05 -9.72
N VAL A 98 -10.80 3.95 -10.26
CA VAL A 98 -10.14 3.92 -11.57
C VAL A 98 -10.58 2.66 -12.33
N PRO A 99 -11.12 2.80 -13.55
CA PRO A 99 -11.59 1.67 -14.35
C PRO A 99 -10.40 0.96 -15.02
N PHE A 100 -9.59 0.27 -14.23
CA PHE A 100 -8.53 -0.56 -14.79
C PHE A 100 -9.10 -1.67 -15.66
N GLN A 101 -8.49 -1.91 -16.82
CA GLN A 101 -8.87 -3.03 -17.68
C GLN A 101 -8.55 -4.37 -17.02
N LYS A 102 -7.47 -4.42 -16.27
CA LYS A 102 -7.04 -5.62 -15.55
C LYS A 102 -6.46 -5.28 -14.17
N VAL A 103 -6.96 -5.93 -13.13
CA VAL A 103 -6.40 -5.92 -11.78
C VAL A 103 -5.83 -7.29 -11.49
N ILE A 104 -4.53 -7.37 -11.27
CA ILE A 104 -3.82 -8.62 -11.00
C ILE A 104 -3.49 -8.67 -9.50
N MET A 105 -4.16 -9.59 -8.79
CA MET A 105 -3.86 -9.91 -7.39
C MET A 105 -2.71 -10.91 -7.34
N GLN A 106 -1.63 -10.57 -6.63
CA GLN A 106 -0.47 -11.47 -6.48
C GLN A 106 0.02 -11.51 -5.04
N ARG A 107 0.55 -12.64 -4.63
CA ARG A 107 1.23 -12.74 -3.35
C ARG A 107 2.58 -12.03 -3.42
N ALA A 108 2.89 -11.27 -2.37
CA ALA A 108 4.21 -10.68 -2.19
C ALA A 108 5.27 -11.78 -2.01
N SER A 109 6.50 -11.48 -2.37
CA SER A 109 7.62 -12.36 -2.07
C SER A 109 7.79 -12.56 -0.56
N VAL A 110 8.40 -13.67 -0.15
CA VAL A 110 8.70 -13.94 1.26
C VAL A 110 9.52 -12.80 1.87
N SER A 111 10.50 -12.27 1.15
CA SER A 111 11.31 -11.13 1.59
C SER A 111 10.46 -9.90 1.86
N THR A 112 9.54 -9.56 0.98
CA THR A 112 8.60 -8.44 1.16
C THR A 112 7.68 -8.69 2.35
N ALA A 113 7.08 -9.87 2.45
CA ALA A 113 6.19 -10.23 3.55
C ALA A 113 6.90 -10.16 4.92
N CYS A 114 8.13 -10.65 5.00
CA CYS A 114 8.97 -10.53 6.21
C CYS A 114 9.34 -9.09 6.54
N SER A 115 9.44 -8.23 5.51
CA SER A 115 9.81 -6.82 5.69
C SER A 115 8.65 -5.92 6.05
N THR A 116 7.42 -6.29 5.69
CA THR A 116 6.24 -5.43 5.80
C THR A 116 5.16 -5.99 6.73
N GLY A 117 5.17 -7.29 6.99
CA GLY A 117 4.22 -7.99 7.85
C GLY A 117 3.01 -8.57 7.11
N ILE A 118 2.38 -9.58 7.74
CA ILE A 118 1.16 -10.22 7.23
C ILE A 118 0.00 -9.23 7.32
N GLY A 119 -0.78 -9.11 6.24
CA GLY A 119 -1.87 -8.14 6.10
C GLY A 119 -1.47 -6.85 5.36
N THR A 120 -0.21 -6.75 4.95
CA THR A 120 0.25 -5.68 4.04
C THR A 120 -0.31 -5.88 2.65
N PHE A 121 -0.71 -4.79 2.00
CA PHE A 121 -0.95 -4.77 0.57
C PHE A 121 -0.38 -3.51 -0.06
N GLY A 122 -0.18 -3.56 -1.35
CA GLY A 122 0.36 -2.43 -2.10
C GLY A 122 0.02 -2.49 -3.58
N PHE A 123 0.29 -1.40 -4.27
CA PHE A 123 0.03 -1.22 -5.68
C PHE A 123 1.31 -1.04 -6.46
N ALA A 124 1.34 -1.60 -7.65
CA ALA A 124 2.30 -1.25 -8.68
C ALA A 124 1.55 -0.95 -9.98
N TYR A 125 1.82 0.21 -10.56
CA TYR A 125 1.17 0.65 -11.79
C TYR A 125 2.13 1.47 -12.65
N TYR A 126 1.83 1.53 -13.94
CA TYR A 126 2.56 2.37 -14.88
C TYR A 126 2.04 3.81 -14.84
N ARG A 127 2.95 4.74 -14.96
CA ARG A 127 2.63 6.16 -15.16
C ARG A 127 2.84 6.50 -16.62
N ASN A 128 1.87 7.14 -17.23
CA ASN A 128 2.05 7.75 -18.55
C ASN A 128 2.99 8.95 -18.41
N VAL A 129 4.24 8.76 -18.76
CA VAL A 129 5.20 9.87 -18.89
C VAL A 129 4.94 10.55 -20.24
N ASN A 130 4.35 11.74 -20.23
CA ASN A 130 4.30 12.52 -21.45
C ASN A 130 5.74 12.88 -21.85
N GLU A 131 6.14 12.53 -23.06
CA GLU A 131 7.45 12.76 -23.67
C GLU A 131 7.80 14.25 -23.89
N ARG A 132 7.19 15.18 -23.19
CA ARG A 132 7.43 16.62 -23.37
C ARG A 132 8.53 17.19 -22.48
N ASN A 133 9.34 16.36 -21.86
CA ASN A 133 10.51 16.79 -21.08
C ASN A 133 11.73 15.91 -21.41
N LEU A 134 11.95 15.65 -22.68
CA LEU A 134 13.24 15.24 -23.24
C LEU A 134 13.87 16.40 -23.97
#